data_e3cef52a8e7159fb29d10deed4f8c194
#
_entry.id   e3cef52a8e7159fb29d10deed4f8c194
#
_cell.length_a   1.000
_cell.length_b   1.000
_cell.length_c   1.000
_cell.angle_alpha   90.00
_cell.angle_beta   90.00
_cell.angle_gamma   90.00
#
_symmetry.space_group_name_H-M   'P 1'
#
loop_
_entity.id
_entity.type
_entity.pdbx_description
1 polymer ?
#
loop_
_entity_poly.entity_id
_entity_poly.type
_entity_poly.pdbx_seq_one_letter_code
_entity_poly.pdbx_strand_id
1 'polypeptide(L)'
;MKKSTEQFVSKPIVQNTTHAIKKSFHIVKKSVSTLNTLFSFGTGLILLIVITLFIGTFSVLAQDGGSNSEIVSLSEEVIAYEDTIRKYAKEYDIEDYVSLLQAIMMQESGGKGNDPMQASESGYNTKYPRIPNGITEPEYSIDVGTHTFSDCVKKANVKDPSDTEHIYLALQGYNYGSGYIDWAISNFGGYSKYNAQQFSDMKKQELNVSGYGDPSYVDHVMRYVGITFRGGTNPNFNNMDAWITKNPYAKTGLYGQCTWFAWGRFYELYGYDPGFTGNGWDCVDELLKVHPDKFERSTIPKAGAVFSGIGKNHVGIVLKVDGNNITIQDGNYDGITNTFEDAKKDWQTNTYTLDYYRARMGGIVFANPK
;
A
#
# COMPACT_ATOMS: atom_id res chain seq x y z
N MET A 1 42.92 58.17 -31.10
CA MET A 1 42.25 56.90 -31.40
C MET A 1 41.35 56.56 -30.24
N LYS A 2 40.03 56.75 -30.40
CA LYS A 2 38.99 56.40 -29.38
C LYS A 2 38.51 55.01 -29.70
N LYS A 3 38.48 54.07 -28.70
CA LYS A 3 37.76 52.81 -28.74
C LYS A 3 36.48 52.99 -27.93
N SER A 4 35.40 52.81 -28.61
CA SER A 4 34.06 52.75 -28.03
C SER A 4 33.84 51.40 -27.37
N THR A 5 33.33 51.41 -26.13
CA THR A 5 32.83 50.25 -25.39
C THR A 5 31.34 50.15 -25.63
N GLU A 6 30.89 49.10 -26.33
CA GLU A 6 29.47 48.78 -26.47
C GLU A 6 28.95 48.11 -25.20
N GLN A 7 27.90 48.69 -24.63
CA GLN A 7 27.13 48.13 -23.54
C GLN A 7 26.16 47.06 -24.09
N PHE A 8 26.30 45.83 -23.60
CA PHE A 8 25.30 44.76 -23.79
C PHE A 8 24.13 45.02 -22.85
N VAL A 9 23.00 45.41 -23.41
CA VAL A 9 21.73 45.58 -22.68
C VAL A 9 20.97 44.23 -22.64
N SER A 10 20.96 43.61 -21.50
CA SER A 10 20.15 42.41 -21.24
C SER A 10 18.70 42.78 -20.90
N LYS A 11 17.82 42.71 -21.86
CA LYS A 11 16.35 42.65 -21.67
C LYS A 11 15.79 41.67 -22.69
N PRO A 12 15.24 40.51 -22.28
CA PRO A 12 13.79 40.42 -22.04
C PRO A 12 13.32 39.31 -21.10
N ILE A 13 14.07 38.91 -20.08
CA ILE A 13 13.63 37.77 -19.20
C ILE A 13 12.54 38.19 -18.18
N VAL A 14 12.52 39.44 -17.74
CA VAL A 14 11.57 39.89 -16.71
C VAL A 14 10.15 40.14 -17.26
N GLN A 15 9.97 40.38 -18.55
CA GLN A 15 8.64 40.61 -19.12
C GLN A 15 7.82 39.31 -19.33
N ASN A 16 8.52 38.18 -19.60
CA ASN A 16 7.83 36.92 -19.82
C ASN A 16 7.34 36.26 -18.50
N THR A 17 8.04 36.47 -17.39
CA THR A 17 7.61 35.96 -16.06
C THR A 17 6.39 36.71 -15.52
N THR A 18 6.32 38.02 -15.71
CA THR A 18 5.14 38.81 -15.30
C THR A 18 3.89 38.50 -16.12
N HIS A 19 4.03 38.12 -17.39
CA HIS A 19 2.91 37.72 -18.24
C HIS A 19 2.39 36.32 -17.86
N ALA A 20 3.29 35.37 -17.54
CA ALA A 20 2.93 34.04 -17.07
C ALA A 20 2.21 34.08 -15.71
N ILE A 21 2.71 34.88 -14.77
CA ILE A 21 2.09 35.08 -13.46
C ILE A 21 0.70 35.74 -13.58
N LYS A 22 0.53 36.77 -14.42
CA LYS A 22 -0.77 37.40 -14.67
C LYS A 22 -1.77 36.44 -15.34
N LYS A 23 -1.30 35.56 -16.25
CA LYS A 23 -2.13 34.56 -16.92
C LYS A 23 -2.58 33.46 -15.93
N SER A 24 -1.71 33.02 -15.04
CA SER A 24 -2.03 32.10 -13.96
C SER A 24 -3.05 32.68 -12.97
N PHE A 25 -2.89 33.95 -12.58
CA PHE A 25 -3.86 34.64 -11.72
C PHE A 25 -5.22 34.82 -12.40
N HIS A 26 -5.27 35.01 -13.71
CA HIS A 26 -6.54 35.17 -14.44
C HIS A 26 -7.27 33.82 -14.57
N ILE A 27 -6.53 32.70 -14.74
CA ILE A 27 -7.08 31.35 -14.78
C ILE A 27 -7.65 30.98 -13.41
N VAL A 28 -6.92 31.23 -12.32
CA VAL A 28 -7.39 31.02 -10.94
C VAL A 28 -8.66 31.84 -10.65
N LYS A 29 -8.68 33.11 -11.03
CA LYS A 29 -9.85 34.01 -10.83
C LYS A 29 -11.09 33.56 -11.62
N LYS A 30 -10.88 32.98 -12.84
CA LYS A 30 -11.96 32.45 -13.67
C LYS A 30 -12.50 31.13 -13.13
N SER A 31 -11.62 30.25 -12.60
CA SER A 31 -12.00 29.01 -11.95
C SER A 31 -12.78 29.23 -10.67
N VAL A 32 -12.37 30.21 -9.83
CA VAL A 32 -13.10 30.60 -8.62
C VAL A 32 -14.49 31.16 -8.94
N SER A 33 -14.62 31.95 -10.04
CA SER A 33 -15.94 32.50 -10.43
C SER A 33 -16.88 31.45 -10.99
N THR A 34 -16.34 30.39 -11.64
CA THR A 34 -17.15 29.28 -12.15
C THR A 34 -17.57 28.33 -11.02
N LEU A 35 -16.73 28.16 -9.98
CA LEU A 35 -17.09 27.43 -8.77
C LEU A 35 -18.24 28.10 -8.02
N ASN A 36 -18.23 29.45 -7.87
CA ASN A 36 -19.30 30.18 -7.20
C ASN A 36 -20.66 30.10 -7.93
N THR A 37 -20.67 29.84 -9.24
CA THR A 37 -21.92 29.64 -9.99
C THR A 37 -22.45 28.20 -9.87
N LEU A 38 -21.61 27.20 -9.56
CA LEU A 38 -22.04 25.84 -9.28
C LEU A 38 -22.53 25.63 -7.84
N PHE A 39 -22.14 26.52 -6.91
CA PHE A 39 -22.59 26.48 -5.50
C PHE A 39 -23.98 27.07 -5.26
N SER A 40 -24.62 27.70 -6.25
CA SER A 40 -25.96 28.29 -6.10
C SER A 40 -27.12 27.32 -6.31
N PHE A 41 -26.84 26.02 -6.62
CA PHE A 41 -27.85 24.97 -6.66
C PHE A 41 -27.56 23.88 -5.64
N GLY A 42 -28.15 24.05 -4.46
CA GLY A 42 -28.56 23.02 -3.53
C GLY A 42 -27.53 22.08 -2.96
N THR A 43 -27.39 22.17 -1.65
CA THR A 43 -26.68 21.32 -0.69
C THR A 43 -25.19 21.61 -0.53
N GLY A 44 -24.92 22.56 0.38
CA GLY A 44 -23.58 22.78 0.91
C GLY A 44 -23.09 21.59 1.69
N LEU A 45 -22.24 20.79 1.06
CA LEU A 45 -21.46 19.79 1.75
C LEU A 45 -20.22 20.51 2.29
N ILE A 46 -20.33 21.01 3.51
CA ILE A 46 -19.14 21.39 4.27
C ILE A 46 -18.52 20.09 4.75
N LEU A 47 -17.56 19.61 3.97
CA LEU A 47 -16.71 18.49 4.39
C LEU A 47 -15.75 19.02 5.46
N LEU A 48 -16.22 19.08 6.69
CA LEU A 48 -15.37 19.36 7.84
C LEU A 48 -14.70 18.04 8.24
N ILE A 49 -13.64 17.67 7.51
CA ILE A 49 -12.78 16.59 7.95
C ILE A 49 -11.98 17.11 9.15
N VAL A 50 -12.60 17.06 10.32
CA VAL A 50 -11.82 17.08 11.56
C VAL A 50 -11.18 15.71 11.66
N ILE A 51 -9.94 15.61 11.15
CA ILE A 51 -9.08 14.48 11.50
C ILE A 51 -8.83 14.61 12.99
N THR A 52 -9.69 14.02 13.81
CA THR A 52 -9.32 13.72 15.18
C THR A 52 -8.18 12.73 15.10
N LEU A 53 -7.01 13.30 15.34
CA LEU A 53 -5.78 12.60 15.62
C LEU A 53 -6.02 11.43 16.58
N PHE A 54 -6.27 10.22 16.05
CA PHE A 54 -5.81 9.03 16.71
C PHE A 54 -4.31 8.90 16.35
N ILE A 55 -3.53 9.77 16.96
CA ILE A 55 -2.11 9.51 17.12
C ILE A 55 -2.03 8.41 18.17
N GLY A 56 -2.26 7.15 17.75
CA GLY A 56 -1.56 6.04 18.35
C GLY A 56 -0.08 6.34 18.08
N THR A 57 0.66 6.60 19.15
CA THR A 57 2.06 6.93 19.17
C THR A 57 2.90 5.94 18.35
N PHE A 58 3.07 6.22 17.06
CA PHE A 58 4.16 5.72 16.26
C PHE A 58 4.99 6.93 15.82
N SER A 59 5.93 7.28 16.68
CA SER A 59 7.02 8.19 16.31
C SER A 59 7.90 7.45 15.30
N VAL A 60 7.59 7.60 14.02
CA VAL A 60 8.58 7.35 12.98
C VAL A 60 9.35 8.67 12.83
N LEU A 61 10.52 8.70 13.46
CA LEU A 61 11.54 9.69 13.13
C LEU A 61 11.91 9.52 11.66
N ALA A 62 11.55 10.51 10.87
CA ALA A 62 12.07 10.66 9.52
C ALA A 62 13.57 10.90 9.62
N GLN A 63 14.35 9.93 9.19
CA GLN A 63 15.78 10.11 8.93
C GLN A 63 16.15 9.37 7.65
N ASP A 64 16.56 10.16 6.69
CA ASP A 64 17.41 9.90 5.52
C ASP A 64 17.47 8.50 4.89
N GLY A 65 17.04 8.45 3.62
CA GLY A 65 17.77 7.78 2.51
C GLY A 65 17.93 6.26 2.53
N GLY A 66 17.29 5.52 3.43
CA GLY A 66 17.29 4.06 3.41
C GLY A 66 15.92 3.54 2.97
N SER A 67 15.88 2.66 1.99
CA SER A 67 14.67 1.94 1.60
C SER A 67 14.21 1.03 2.74
N ASN A 68 13.38 1.55 3.64
CA ASN A 68 12.78 0.77 4.70
C ASN A 68 11.54 0.07 4.12
N SER A 69 11.56 -1.24 4.02
CA SER A 69 10.39 -2.04 3.68
C SER A 69 10.08 -3.01 4.82
N GLU A 70 8.88 -2.94 5.34
CA GLU A 70 8.36 -3.84 6.38
C GLU A 70 7.15 -4.57 5.82
N ILE A 71 6.99 -5.85 6.18
CA ILE A 71 5.72 -6.54 5.99
C ILE A 71 4.70 -5.86 6.91
N VAL A 72 3.86 -5.05 6.32
CA VAL A 72 2.73 -4.44 7.01
C VAL A 72 1.53 -5.36 6.76
N SER A 73 1.25 -6.25 7.70
CA SER A 73 0.11 -7.17 7.60
C SER A 73 -1.20 -6.41 7.77
N LEU A 74 -2.25 -6.88 7.10
CA LEU A 74 -3.61 -6.52 7.44
C LEU A 74 -3.95 -7.06 8.86
N SER A 75 -4.78 -6.35 9.59
CA SER A 75 -5.32 -6.82 10.87
C SER A 75 -6.25 -8.03 10.67
N GLU A 76 -6.46 -8.82 11.73
CA GLU A 76 -7.42 -9.92 11.69
C GLU A 76 -8.84 -9.43 11.39
N GLU A 77 -9.18 -8.22 11.88
CA GLU A 77 -10.47 -7.58 11.63
C GLU A 77 -10.67 -7.26 10.15
N VAL A 78 -9.67 -6.71 9.46
CA VAL A 78 -9.74 -6.44 8.01
C VAL A 78 -9.86 -7.73 7.22
N ILE A 79 -9.11 -8.77 7.59
CA ILE A 79 -9.19 -10.09 6.95
C ILE A 79 -10.58 -10.70 7.14
N ALA A 80 -11.17 -10.57 8.32
CA ALA A 80 -12.51 -11.07 8.61
C ALA A 80 -13.62 -10.43 7.74
N TYR A 81 -13.38 -9.23 7.21
CA TYR A 81 -14.32 -8.54 6.31
C TYR A 81 -14.13 -8.88 4.83
N GLU A 82 -13.20 -9.77 4.44
CA GLU A 82 -12.91 -10.06 3.03
C GLU A 82 -14.17 -10.44 2.23
N ASP A 83 -15.00 -11.35 2.76
CA ASP A 83 -16.21 -11.80 2.07
C ASP A 83 -17.24 -10.67 1.90
N THR A 84 -17.36 -9.79 2.89
CA THR A 84 -18.25 -8.62 2.84
C THR A 84 -17.73 -7.60 1.84
N ILE A 85 -16.43 -7.32 1.84
CA ILE A 85 -15.79 -6.43 0.86
C ILE A 85 -15.98 -6.98 -0.56
N ARG A 86 -15.74 -8.28 -0.76
CA ARG A 86 -15.91 -8.96 -2.05
C ARG A 86 -17.35 -8.91 -2.55
N LYS A 87 -18.34 -9.07 -1.67
CA LYS A 87 -19.76 -8.93 -1.99
C LYS A 87 -20.05 -7.58 -2.64
N TYR A 88 -19.66 -6.49 -1.97
CA TYR A 88 -19.91 -5.13 -2.46
C TYR A 88 -19.00 -4.73 -3.62
N ALA A 89 -17.76 -5.22 -3.66
CA ALA A 89 -16.87 -5.01 -4.80
C ALA A 89 -17.45 -5.60 -6.09
N LYS A 90 -18.09 -6.77 -5.99
CA LYS A 90 -18.81 -7.40 -7.10
C LYS A 90 -20.08 -6.61 -7.48
N GLU A 91 -20.81 -6.09 -6.50
CA GLU A 91 -22.02 -5.27 -6.74
C GLU A 91 -21.70 -3.99 -7.51
N TYR A 92 -20.52 -3.40 -7.26
CA TYR A 92 -20.09 -2.15 -7.90
C TYR A 92 -19.10 -2.31 -9.06
N ASP A 93 -18.90 -3.55 -9.57
CA ASP A 93 -18.02 -3.89 -10.70
C ASP A 93 -16.53 -3.56 -10.46
N ILE A 94 -16.05 -3.77 -9.23
CA ILE A 94 -14.64 -3.56 -8.83
C ILE A 94 -14.07 -4.75 -8.05
N GLU A 95 -14.49 -5.98 -8.37
CA GLU A 95 -14.05 -7.20 -7.67
C GLU A 95 -12.52 -7.40 -7.75
N ASP A 96 -11.88 -6.99 -8.84
CA ASP A 96 -10.42 -7.06 -9.01
C ASP A 96 -9.65 -6.18 -8.02
N TYR A 97 -10.32 -5.26 -7.32
CA TYR A 97 -9.72 -4.33 -6.36
C TYR A 97 -9.98 -4.70 -4.88
N VAL A 98 -10.41 -5.92 -4.58
CA VAL A 98 -10.67 -6.37 -3.20
C VAL A 98 -9.46 -6.15 -2.29
N SER A 99 -8.25 -6.49 -2.73
CA SER A 99 -7.02 -6.27 -1.94
C SER A 99 -6.75 -4.77 -1.69
N LEU A 100 -7.09 -3.91 -2.64
CA LEU A 100 -6.96 -2.47 -2.48
C LEU A 100 -8.01 -1.91 -1.51
N LEU A 101 -9.23 -2.42 -1.53
CA LEU A 101 -10.29 -2.08 -0.57
C LEU A 101 -9.93 -2.51 0.86
N GLN A 102 -9.30 -3.69 1.02
CA GLN A 102 -8.75 -4.13 2.29
C GLN A 102 -7.63 -3.18 2.77
N ALA A 103 -6.76 -2.73 1.88
CA ALA A 103 -5.71 -1.78 2.18
C ALA A 103 -6.26 -0.40 2.59
N ILE A 104 -7.33 0.08 1.93
CA ILE A 104 -8.07 1.28 2.33
C ILE A 104 -8.63 1.09 3.74
N MET A 105 -9.37 0.02 4.00
CA MET A 105 -9.93 -0.26 5.34
C MET A 105 -8.83 -0.31 6.41
N MET A 106 -7.69 -0.93 6.08
CA MET A 106 -6.55 -0.99 6.99
C MET A 106 -6.01 0.40 7.31
N GLN A 107 -5.90 1.28 6.31
CA GLN A 107 -5.47 2.66 6.48
C GLN A 107 -6.48 3.49 7.28
N GLU A 108 -7.77 3.33 7.04
CA GLU A 108 -8.83 4.12 7.66
C GLU A 108 -9.03 3.79 9.14
N SER A 109 -9.06 2.50 9.50
CA SER A 109 -9.42 2.10 10.86
C SER A 109 -8.72 0.83 11.37
N GLY A 110 -8.01 0.11 10.48
CA GLY A 110 -7.56 -1.25 10.76
C GLY A 110 -8.72 -2.24 10.92
N GLY A 111 -9.89 -1.97 10.30
CA GLY A 111 -11.09 -2.80 10.39
C GLY A 111 -11.87 -2.64 11.70
N LYS A 112 -11.55 -1.61 12.50
CA LYS A 112 -12.11 -1.42 13.85
C LYS A 112 -13.28 -0.44 13.87
N GLY A 113 -14.12 -0.59 14.89
CA GLY A 113 -15.27 0.29 15.11
C GLY A 113 -16.46 -0.01 14.19
N ASN A 114 -17.42 0.90 14.16
CA ASN A 114 -18.66 0.74 13.42
C ASN A 114 -18.61 1.36 12.02
N ASP A 115 -17.57 2.16 11.74
CA ASP A 115 -17.32 2.79 10.43
C ASP A 115 -15.91 2.40 9.93
N PRO A 116 -15.68 1.09 9.64
CA PRO A 116 -14.34 0.59 9.30
C PRO A 116 -13.75 1.20 8.02
N MET A 117 -14.58 1.67 7.09
CA MET A 117 -14.13 2.36 5.87
C MET A 117 -14.07 3.87 6.02
N GLN A 118 -14.38 4.44 7.22
CA GLN A 118 -14.50 5.87 7.48
C GLN A 118 -15.36 6.60 6.42
N ALA A 119 -16.46 5.95 6.03
CA ALA A 119 -17.30 6.34 4.91
C ALA A 119 -18.50 7.21 5.31
N SER A 120 -18.61 7.62 6.60
CA SER A 120 -19.76 8.38 7.12
C SER A 120 -20.04 9.65 6.36
N GLU A 121 -19.01 10.36 5.90
CA GLU A 121 -19.15 11.66 5.22
C GLU A 121 -19.36 11.51 3.70
N SER A 122 -19.34 10.29 3.17
CA SER A 122 -19.59 10.01 1.75
C SER A 122 -20.97 10.46 1.30
N GLY A 123 -21.05 10.90 0.04
CA GLY A 123 -22.31 11.20 -0.64
C GLY A 123 -23.28 10.01 -0.69
N TYR A 124 -22.76 8.79 -0.65
CA TYR A 124 -23.52 7.54 -0.67
C TYR A 124 -24.07 7.14 0.71
N ASN A 125 -23.62 7.77 1.80
CA ASN A 125 -24.26 7.61 3.10
C ASN A 125 -25.59 8.34 3.16
N THR A 126 -26.69 7.61 3.00
CA THR A 126 -28.07 8.12 3.06
C THR A 126 -28.80 7.73 4.34
N LYS A 127 -28.21 6.82 5.16
CA LYS A 127 -28.86 6.22 6.31
C LYS A 127 -28.46 6.88 7.64
N TYR A 128 -27.22 7.36 7.74
CA TYR A 128 -26.64 7.91 8.96
C TYR A 128 -26.23 9.36 8.83
N PRO A 129 -26.03 10.09 9.96
CA PRO A 129 -25.51 11.43 9.90
C PRO A 129 -24.15 11.49 9.19
N ARG A 130 -23.98 12.48 8.31
CA ARG A 130 -22.72 12.72 7.60
C ARG A 130 -21.74 13.52 8.45
N ILE A 131 -21.31 12.91 9.52
CA ILE A 131 -20.31 13.40 10.46
C ILE A 131 -19.29 12.28 10.71
N PRO A 132 -18.06 12.59 11.14
CA PRO A 132 -17.07 11.56 11.45
C PRO A 132 -17.63 10.45 12.35
N ASN A 133 -17.45 9.20 11.97
CA ASN A 133 -17.96 8.01 12.66
C ASN A 133 -19.50 7.99 12.87
N GLY A 134 -20.24 8.65 12.00
CA GLY A 134 -21.72 8.69 12.07
C GLY A 134 -22.38 7.36 11.74
N ILE A 135 -21.75 6.50 10.91
CA ILE A 135 -22.23 5.16 10.61
C ILE A 135 -22.03 4.26 11.83
N THR A 136 -23.08 3.51 12.18
CA THR A 136 -23.08 2.61 13.35
C THR A 136 -23.22 1.12 12.97
N GLU A 137 -23.17 0.81 11.69
CA GLU A 137 -23.24 -0.56 11.13
C GLU A 137 -22.00 -0.83 10.26
N PRO A 138 -21.09 -1.73 10.65
CA PRO A 138 -19.87 -1.99 9.88
C PRO A 138 -20.12 -2.45 8.44
N GLU A 139 -21.11 -3.32 8.21
CA GLU A 139 -21.43 -3.78 6.85
C GLU A 139 -21.91 -2.63 5.96
N TYR A 140 -22.71 -1.70 6.50
CA TYR A 140 -23.13 -0.52 5.76
C TYR A 140 -21.96 0.45 5.48
N SER A 141 -21.00 0.55 6.40
CA SER A 141 -19.77 1.31 6.13
C SER A 141 -18.98 0.72 4.96
N ILE A 142 -18.89 -0.63 4.90
CA ILE A 142 -18.20 -1.33 3.81
C ILE A 142 -18.94 -1.11 2.47
N ASP A 143 -20.25 -1.19 2.45
CA ASP A 143 -21.09 -0.88 1.30
C ASP A 143 -20.78 0.55 0.78
N VAL A 144 -20.98 1.56 1.65
CA VAL A 144 -20.78 2.97 1.31
C VAL A 144 -19.34 3.26 0.89
N GLY A 145 -18.34 2.71 1.60
CA GLY A 145 -16.93 2.92 1.30
C GLY A 145 -16.54 2.27 -0.04
N THR A 146 -17.02 1.06 -0.31
CA THR A 146 -16.78 0.36 -1.59
C THR A 146 -17.43 1.10 -2.75
N HIS A 147 -18.65 1.58 -2.60
CA HIS A 147 -19.34 2.41 -3.60
C HIS A 147 -18.57 3.71 -3.87
N THR A 148 -18.12 4.40 -2.81
CA THR A 148 -17.31 5.62 -2.92
C THR A 148 -16.03 5.36 -3.72
N PHE A 149 -15.32 4.25 -3.44
CA PHE A 149 -14.11 3.92 -4.17
C PHE A 149 -14.39 3.53 -5.62
N SER A 150 -15.47 2.78 -5.89
CA SER A 150 -15.92 2.47 -7.26
C SER A 150 -16.13 3.73 -8.10
N ASP A 151 -16.75 4.77 -7.52
CA ASP A 151 -16.93 6.06 -8.20
C ASP A 151 -15.58 6.74 -8.48
N CYS A 152 -14.64 6.70 -7.52
CA CYS A 152 -13.29 7.22 -7.74
C CYS A 152 -12.54 6.46 -8.85
N VAL A 153 -12.63 5.13 -8.91
CA VAL A 153 -12.05 4.29 -9.96
C VAL A 153 -12.60 4.67 -11.34
N LYS A 154 -13.92 4.78 -11.46
CA LYS A 154 -14.59 5.19 -12.69
C LYS A 154 -14.19 6.60 -13.11
N LYS A 155 -14.19 7.54 -12.18
CA LYS A 155 -13.89 8.95 -12.42
C LYS A 155 -12.42 9.20 -12.77
N ALA A 156 -11.51 8.47 -12.14
CA ALA A 156 -10.09 8.48 -12.48
C ALA A 156 -9.78 7.76 -13.80
N ASN A 157 -10.76 7.05 -14.39
CA ASN A 157 -10.62 6.30 -15.63
C ASN A 157 -9.59 5.16 -15.53
N VAL A 158 -9.54 4.47 -14.38
CA VAL A 158 -8.70 3.29 -14.16
C VAL A 158 -9.08 2.20 -15.14
N LYS A 159 -8.09 1.62 -15.83
CA LYS A 159 -8.33 0.60 -16.89
C LYS A 159 -8.37 -0.81 -16.32
N ASP A 160 -7.42 -1.12 -15.44
CA ASP A 160 -7.25 -2.43 -14.82
C ASP A 160 -6.38 -2.30 -13.55
N PRO A 161 -6.20 -3.37 -12.75
CA PRO A 161 -5.39 -3.32 -11.52
C PRO A 161 -3.91 -2.98 -11.69
N SER A 162 -3.38 -2.99 -12.92
CA SER A 162 -1.99 -2.59 -13.19
C SER A 162 -1.84 -1.10 -13.53
N ASP A 163 -2.94 -0.38 -13.71
CA ASP A 163 -2.99 1.05 -14.02
C ASP A 163 -2.72 1.92 -12.79
N THR A 164 -1.48 1.83 -12.29
CA THR A 164 -1.08 2.45 -11.02
C THR A 164 -1.23 3.96 -11.01
N GLU A 165 -1.04 4.63 -12.14
CA GLU A 165 -1.16 6.09 -12.24
C GLU A 165 -2.59 6.55 -11.93
N HIS A 166 -3.59 5.91 -12.54
CA HIS A 166 -4.99 6.23 -12.31
C HIS A 166 -5.51 5.68 -10.98
N ILE A 167 -4.95 4.54 -10.51
CA ILE A 167 -5.24 4.02 -9.16
C ILE A 167 -4.81 5.02 -8.08
N TYR A 168 -3.62 5.64 -8.20
CA TYR A 168 -3.16 6.64 -7.24
C TYR A 168 -4.06 7.88 -7.23
N LEU A 169 -4.55 8.28 -8.41
CA LEU A 169 -5.52 9.37 -8.53
C LEU A 169 -6.86 9.02 -7.85
N ALA A 170 -7.35 7.78 -8.04
CA ALA A 170 -8.57 7.28 -7.40
C ALA A 170 -8.42 7.21 -5.87
N LEU A 171 -7.30 6.71 -5.36
CA LEU A 171 -7.00 6.64 -3.93
C LEU A 171 -6.98 8.03 -3.28
N GLN A 172 -6.28 9.00 -3.90
CA GLN A 172 -6.27 10.36 -3.35
C GLN A 172 -7.65 11.01 -3.45
N GLY A 173 -8.43 10.64 -4.47
CA GLY A 173 -9.83 11.03 -4.61
C GLY A 173 -10.74 10.45 -3.53
N TYR A 174 -10.48 9.23 -3.05
CA TYR A 174 -11.18 8.64 -1.91
C TYR A 174 -10.98 9.48 -0.64
N ASN A 175 -9.73 9.85 -0.35
CA ASN A 175 -9.37 10.64 0.83
C ASN A 175 -9.86 12.09 0.78
N TYR A 176 -9.74 12.75 -0.38
CA TYR A 176 -10.08 14.18 -0.52
C TYR A 176 -11.50 14.43 -1.01
N GLY A 177 -12.23 13.39 -1.36
CA GLY A 177 -13.45 13.46 -2.15
C GLY A 177 -13.15 13.52 -3.66
N SER A 178 -14.07 12.99 -4.46
CA SER A 178 -13.91 12.84 -5.92
C SER A 178 -13.72 14.15 -6.70
N GLY A 179 -13.94 15.31 -6.08
CA GLY A 179 -13.63 16.62 -6.66
C GLY A 179 -12.12 16.87 -6.85
N TYR A 180 -11.27 16.20 -6.06
CA TYR A 180 -9.83 16.24 -6.27
C TYR A 180 -9.43 15.66 -7.63
N ILE A 181 -10.09 14.59 -8.08
CA ILE A 181 -9.79 13.92 -9.35
C ILE A 181 -9.91 14.91 -10.51
N ASP A 182 -11.05 15.62 -10.61
CA ASP A 182 -11.26 16.61 -11.68
C ASP A 182 -10.24 17.75 -11.61
N TRP A 183 -9.95 18.23 -10.38
CA TRP A 183 -8.99 19.29 -10.18
C TRP A 183 -7.57 18.86 -10.57
N ALA A 184 -7.13 17.64 -10.18
CA ALA A 184 -5.81 17.12 -10.49
C ALA A 184 -5.64 16.89 -11.99
N ILE A 185 -6.61 16.29 -12.66
CA ILE A 185 -6.59 16.10 -14.12
C ILE A 185 -6.51 17.45 -14.83
N SER A 186 -7.39 18.40 -14.47
CA SER A 186 -7.49 19.68 -15.17
C SER A 186 -6.27 20.58 -15.02
N ASN A 187 -5.57 20.51 -13.88
CA ASN A 187 -4.45 21.41 -13.59
C ASN A 187 -3.07 20.73 -13.78
N PHE A 188 -2.98 19.39 -13.68
CA PHE A 188 -1.69 18.67 -13.64
C PHE A 188 -1.67 17.44 -14.53
N GLY A 189 -2.80 17.02 -15.11
CA GLY A 189 -2.91 15.82 -15.94
C GLY A 189 -3.10 14.53 -15.15
N GLY A 190 -3.07 14.55 -13.81
CA GLY A 190 -3.21 13.37 -12.97
C GLY A 190 -2.69 13.59 -11.54
N TYR A 191 -2.43 12.49 -10.83
CA TYR A 191 -1.92 12.50 -9.46
C TYR A 191 -0.41 12.79 -9.42
N SER A 192 -0.01 13.53 -8.38
CA SER A 192 1.37 13.57 -7.88
C SER A 192 1.36 13.96 -6.40
N LYS A 193 2.39 13.56 -5.64
CA LYS A 193 2.55 13.98 -4.22
C LYS A 193 2.55 15.50 -4.08
N TYR A 194 3.11 16.20 -5.07
CA TYR A 194 3.15 17.65 -5.09
C TYR A 194 1.74 18.26 -5.18
N ASN A 195 0.90 17.79 -6.12
CA ASN A 195 -0.44 18.35 -6.25
C ASN A 195 -1.40 17.90 -5.14
N ALA A 196 -1.19 16.72 -4.56
CA ALA A 196 -1.91 16.31 -3.35
C ALA A 196 -1.64 17.28 -2.19
N GLN A 197 -0.36 17.65 -1.96
CA GLN A 197 -0.01 18.66 -0.97
C GLN A 197 -0.62 20.03 -1.30
N GLN A 198 -0.55 20.47 -2.55
CA GLN A 198 -1.13 21.76 -2.96
C GLN A 198 -2.64 21.80 -2.75
N PHE A 199 -3.36 20.72 -3.06
CA PHE A 199 -4.80 20.65 -2.85
C PHE A 199 -5.15 20.74 -1.36
N SER A 200 -4.41 20.00 -0.51
CA SER A 200 -4.58 20.09 0.95
C SER A 200 -4.38 21.51 1.45
N ASP A 201 -3.29 22.17 1.05
CA ASP A 201 -2.98 23.53 1.49
C ASP A 201 -4.01 24.55 0.99
N MET A 202 -4.47 24.40 -0.24
CA MET A 202 -5.57 25.22 -0.80
C MET A 202 -6.86 25.05 0.02
N LYS A 203 -7.22 23.80 0.35
CA LYS A 203 -8.43 23.52 1.12
C LYS A 203 -8.34 23.99 2.57
N LYS A 204 -7.16 23.87 3.21
CA LYS A 204 -6.92 24.45 4.54
C LYS A 204 -7.18 25.96 4.56
N GLN A 205 -6.70 26.68 3.55
CA GLN A 205 -6.92 28.12 3.44
C GLN A 205 -8.38 28.45 3.16
N GLU A 206 -9.01 27.72 2.22
CA GLU A 206 -10.41 27.94 1.83
C GLU A 206 -11.39 27.74 3.00
N LEU A 207 -11.16 26.69 3.79
CA LEU A 207 -12.01 26.29 4.91
C LEU A 207 -11.57 26.89 6.26
N ASN A 208 -10.42 27.56 6.30
CA ASN A 208 -9.81 28.11 7.51
C ASN A 208 -9.62 27.04 8.62
N VAL A 209 -9.06 25.88 8.24
CA VAL A 209 -8.78 24.74 9.14
C VAL A 209 -7.28 24.45 9.19
N SER A 210 -6.82 23.77 10.28
CA SER A 210 -5.41 23.42 10.47
C SER A 210 -4.97 22.20 9.65
N GLY A 211 -5.90 21.35 9.21
CA GLY A 211 -5.63 20.13 8.43
C GLY A 211 -6.74 19.88 7.41
N TYR A 212 -6.40 19.25 6.28
CA TYR A 212 -7.35 18.77 5.29
C TYR A 212 -6.82 17.51 4.62
N GLY A 213 -7.46 16.38 4.88
CA GLY A 213 -7.07 15.07 4.35
C GLY A 213 -5.62 14.70 4.63
N ASP A 214 -5.15 13.67 3.93
CA ASP A 214 -3.78 13.18 4.03
C ASP A 214 -3.06 13.29 2.67
N PRO A 215 -2.10 14.22 2.49
CA PRO A 215 -1.33 14.34 1.25
C PRO A 215 -0.49 13.12 0.89
N SER A 216 -0.20 12.26 1.87
CA SER A 216 0.56 11.02 1.71
C SER A 216 -0.34 9.77 1.67
N TYR A 217 -1.66 9.95 1.52
CA TYR A 217 -2.63 8.86 1.58
C TYR A 217 -2.31 7.70 0.66
N VAL A 218 -1.88 7.99 -0.56
CA VAL A 218 -1.49 6.97 -1.54
C VAL A 218 -0.36 6.09 -0.99
N ASP A 219 0.71 6.69 -0.45
CA ASP A 219 1.82 5.93 0.15
C ASP A 219 1.33 5.11 1.36
N HIS A 220 0.45 5.70 2.16
CA HIS A 220 -0.09 5.05 3.36
C HIS A 220 -0.99 3.85 3.02
N VAL A 221 -1.79 3.91 1.97
CA VAL A 221 -2.58 2.77 1.49
C VAL A 221 -1.70 1.76 0.76
N MET A 222 -0.84 2.23 -0.16
CA MET A 222 -0.04 1.35 -1.01
C MET A 222 0.96 0.49 -0.22
N ARG A 223 1.37 0.90 0.97
CA ARG A 223 2.17 0.06 1.86
C ARG A 223 1.48 -1.25 2.24
N TYR A 224 0.14 -1.30 2.18
CA TYR A 224 -0.65 -2.50 2.45
C TYR A 224 -0.98 -3.29 1.17
N VAL A 225 -0.88 -2.67 -0.01
CA VAL A 225 -1.25 -3.29 -1.30
C VAL A 225 -0.13 -4.16 -1.87
N GLY A 226 1.12 -3.75 -1.70
CA GLY A 226 2.27 -4.47 -2.27
C GLY A 226 2.47 -5.85 -1.68
N ILE A 227 1.92 -6.11 -0.49
CA ILE A 227 2.06 -7.36 0.24
C ILE A 227 0.83 -7.54 1.13
N THR A 228 -0.29 -7.93 0.56
CA THR A 228 -1.44 -8.42 1.33
C THR A 228 -1.07 -9.78 1.91
N PHE A 229 -0.32 -9.77 2.99
CA PHE A 229 -0.04 -11.00 3.72
C PHE A 229 -1.31 -11.38 4.49
N ARG A 230 -1.96 -12.42 4.04
CA ARG A 230 -3.10 -13.05 4.73
C ARG A 230 -2.73 -13.64 6.09
N GLY A 231 -1.45 -13.78 6.39
CA GLY A 231 -0.95 -14.32 7.64
C GLY A 231 -0.21 -13.25 8.45
N GLY A 232 -0.61 -13.00 9.69
CA GLY A 232 0.03 -12.07 10.62
C GLY A 232 1.56 -12.23 10.73
N THR A 233 2.22 -11.48 11.62
CA THR A 233 3.68 -11.55 11.82
C THR A 233 4.17 -12.93 12.26
N ASN A 234 3.29 -13.77 12.85
CA ASN A 234 3.61 -15.13 13.27
C ASN A 234 2.89 -16.17 12.41
N PRO A 235 3.49 -17.36 12.18
CA PRO A 235 2.83 -18.47 11.50
C PRO A 235 1.54 -18.89 12.20
N ASN A 236 0.47 -19.08 11.43
CA ASN A 236 -0.78 -19.63 11.92
C ASN A 236 -0.87 -21.12 11.57
N PHE A 237 -0.39 -21.97 12.45
CA PHE A 237 -0.38 -23.41 12.24
C PHE A 237 -1.77 -24.07 12.23
N ASN A 238 -2.86 -23.33 12.45
CA ASN A 238 -4.22 -23.79 12.22
C ASN A 238 -4.62 -23.75 10.74
N ASN A 239 -3.86 -23.05 9.88
CA ASN A 239 -4.03 -23.10 8.44
C ASN A 239 -3.51 -24.42 7.87
N MET A 240 -4.34 -25.48 7.96
CA MET A 240 -3.96 -26.84 7.57
C MET A 240 -3.56 -26.94 6.08
N ASP A 241 -4.07 -26.07 5.22
CA ASP A 241 -3.68 -26.05 3.81
C ASP A 241 -2.20 -25.65 3.63
N ALA A 242 -1.76 -24.62 4.35
CA ALA A 242 -0.38 -24.16 4.32
C ALA A 242 0.62 -25.19 4.87
N TRP A 243 0.24 -25.87 5.94
CA TRP A 243 1.20 -26.63 6.74
C TRP A 243 1.15 -28.15 6.54
N ILE A 244 0.01 -28.68 6.04
CA ILE A 244 -0.18 -30.13 5.86
C ILE A 244 -0.70 -30.47 4.46
N THR A 245 -1.93 -30.00 4.14
CA THR A 245 -2.72 -30.55 3.04
C THR A 245 -2.11 -30.25 1.66
N LYS A 246 -1.68 -29.01 1.43
CA LYS A 246 -1.12 -28.57 0.14
C LYS A 246 0.40 -28.58 0.12
N ASN A 247 1.05 -28.51 1.29
CA ASN A 247 2.50 -28.45 1.41
C ASN A 247 3.18 -29.73 0.90
N PRO A 248 3.99 -29.67 -0.16
CA PRO A 248 4.61 -30.85 -0.76
C PRO A 248 5.61 -31.53 0.18
N TYR A 249 6.31 -30.78 1.01
CA TYR A 249 7.25 -31.29 1.99
C TYR A 249 6.55 -32.03 3.14
N ALA A 250 5.37 -31.58 3.55
CA ALA A 250 4.55 -32.33 4.52
C ALA A 250 4.10 -33.68 3.96
N LYS A 251 3.72 -33.74 2.68
CA LYS A 251 3.32 -34.98 2.00
C LYS A 251 4.45 -36.03 1.94
N THR A 252 5.68 -35.58 1.98
CA THR A 252 6.88 -36.47 2.01
C THR A 252 7.45 -36.66 3.41
N GLY A 253 6.77 -36.16 4.44
CA GLY A 253 7.15 -36.32 5.85
C GLY A 253 8.30 -35.42 6.29
N LEU A 254 8.61 -34.35 5.56
CA LEU A 254 9.71 -33.42 5.85
C LEU A 254 9.28 -32.25 6.75
N TYR A 255 8.51 -32.53 7.79
CA TYR A 255 8.12 -31.53 8.78
C TYR A 255 9.33 -30.95 9.50
N GLY A 256 9.31 -29.63 9.76
CA GLY A 256 10.38 -28.90 10.44
C GLY A 256 11.52 -28.47 9.54
N GLN A 257 11.63 -28.99 8.30
CA GLN A 257 12.67 -28.55 7.36
C GLN A 257 12.46 -27.09 6.95
N CYS A 258 13.54 -26.37 6.65
CA CYS A 258 13.46 -24.97 6.21
C CYS A 258 12.58 -24.77 4.98
N THR A 259 12.57 -25.73 4.06
CA THR A 259 11.71 -25.73 2.87
C THR A 259 10.24 -25.94 3.20
N TRP A 260 9.93 -26.83 4.16
CA TRP A 260 8.56 -26.99 4.65
C TRP A 260 8.04 -25.70 5.27
N PHE A 261 8.86 -25.08 6.12
CA PHE A 261 8.51 -23.82 6.77
C PHE A 261 8.32 -22.68 5.76
N ALA A 262 9.28 -22.47 4.86
CA ALA A 262 9.22 -21.41 3.87
C ALA A 262 8.02 -21.57 2.92
N TRP A 263 7.67 -22.80 2.51
CA TRP A 263 6.50 -23.07 1.69
C TRP A 263 5.21 -22.72 2.42
N GLY A 264 5.06 -23.22 3.66
CA GLY A 264 3.87 -22.96 4.47
C GLY A 264 3.69 -21.48 4.76
N ARG A 265 4.79 -20.82 5.13
CA ARG A 265 4.76 -19.37 5.40
C ARG A 265 4.47 -18.55 4.15
N PHE A 266 5.03 -18.90 3.00
CA PHE A 266 4.68 -18.26 1.73
C PHE A 266 3.19 -18.43 1.41
N TYR A 267 2.66 -19.64 1.57
CA TYR A 267 1.24 -19.89 1.31
C TYR A 267 0.32 -19.07 2.23
N GLU A 268 0.68 -18.91 3.50
CA GLU A 268 -0.06 -18.02 4.41
C GLU A 268 -0.03 -16.57 3.97
N LEU A 269 1.17 -16.10 3.57
CA LEU A 269 1.39 -14.71 3.21
C LEU A 269 0.74 -14.34 1.89
N TYR A 270 0.83 -15.22 0.90
CA TYR A 270 0.40 -14.92 -0.48
C TYR A 270 -0.91 -15.59 -0.90
N GLY A 271 -1.35 -16.63 -0.18
CA GLY A 271 -2.59 -17.34 -0.45
C GLY A 271 -2.55 -18.33 -1.62
N TYR A 272 -1.37 -18.57 -2.21
CA TYR A 272 -1.19 -19.52 -3.31
C TYR A 272 0.13 -20.29 -3.21
N ASP A 273 0.24 -21.37 -4.02
CA ASP A 273 1.41 -22.24 -4.06
C ASP A 273 2.64 -21.49 -4.60
N PRO A 274 3.78 -21.44 -3.89
CA PRO A 274 5.02 -20.86 -4.39
C PRO A 274 5.62 -21.62 -5.59
N GLY A 275 5.24 -22.87 -5.79
CA GLY A 275 5.74 -23.71 -6.88
C GLY A 275 7.09 -24.36 -6.63
N PHE A 276 7.74 -24.13 -5.48
CA PHE A 276 9.00 -24.81 -5.20
C PHE A 276 8.80 -26.13 -4.44
N THR A 277 9.59 -27.13 -4.82
CA THR A 277 9.58 -28.49 -4.26
C THR A 277 10.98 -29.06 -4.05
N GLY A 278 12.00 -28.30 -4.44
CA GLY A 278 13.42 -28.67 -4.37
C GLY A 278 14.07 -28.37 -3.02
N ASN A 279 15.39 -28.23 -3.02
CA ASN A 279 16.16 -27.88 -1.85
C ASN A 279 16.10 -26.38 -1.56
N GLY A 280 16.56 -25.97 -0.38
CA GLY A 280 16.52 -24.55 0.03
C GLY A 280 17.24 -23.60 -0.95
N TRP A 281 18.35 -24.03 -1.56
CA TRP A 281 19.07 -23.24 -2.58
C TRP A 281 18.36 -23.13 -3.93
N ASP A 282 17.37 -24.02 -4.23
CA ASP A 282 16.63 -24.04 -5.49
C ASP A 282 15.34 -23.20 -5.43
N CYS A 283 14.82 -22.95 -4.22
CA CYS A 283 13.48 -22.38 -4.00
C CYS A 283 13.26 -21.04 -4.68
N VAL A 284 14.25 -20.15 -4.68
CA VAL A 284 14.15 -18.86 -5.39
C VAL A 284 14.00 -19.04 -6.89
N ASP A 285 14.79 -19.93 -7.49
CA ASP A 285 14.75 -20.18 -8.93
C ASP A 285 13.45 -20.88 -9.36
N GLU A 286 12.96 -21.81 -8.54
CA GLU A 286 11.68 -22.48 -8.77
C GLU A 286 10.50 -21.51 -8.66
N LEU A 287 10.48 -20.64 -7.64
CA LEU A 287 9.47 -19.61 -7.48
C LEU A 287 9.44 -18.66 -8.68
N LEU A 288 10.60 -18.16 -9.11
CA LEU A 288 10.71 -17.27 -10.27
C LEU A 288 10.29 -17.92 -11.58
N LYS A 289 10.46 -19.23 -11.72
CA LYS A 289 10.01 -20.00 -12.89
C LYS A 289 8.48 -20.11 -12.94
N VAL A 290 7.83 -20.26 -11.79
CA VAL A 290 6.37 -20.44 -11.70
C VAL A 290 5.63 -19.12 -11.71
N HIS A 291 6.20 -18.09 -11.07
CA HIS A 291 5.56 -16.77 -10.90
C HIS A 291 6.44 -15.61 -11.40
N PRO A 292 6.88 -15.63 -12.67
CA PRO A 292 7.76 -14.59 -13.23
C PRO A 292 7.09 -13.23 -13.37
N ASP A 293 5.77 -13.19 -13.38
CA ASP A 293 4.93 -11.98 -13.39
C ASP A 293 4.88 -11.28 -12.04
N LYS A 294 5.01 -12.03 -10.94
CA LYS A 294 4.83 -11.54 -9.56
C LYS A 294 6.13 -11.28 -8.81
N PHE A 295 7.20 -11.95 -9.21
CA PHE A 295 8.50 -11.88 -8.53
C PHE A 295 9.63 -11.55 -9.48
N GLU A 296 10.67 -10.92 -8.93
CA GLU A 296 11.92 -10.60 -9.62
C GLU A 296 13.13 -11.08 -8.81
N ARG A 297 14.20 -11.51 -9.53
CA ARG A 297 15.46 -11.90 -8.90
C ARG A 297 16.23 -10.67 -8.44
N SER A 298 16.76 -10.71 -7.21
CA SER A 298 17.56 -9.62 -6.68
C SER A 298 18.66 -10.10 -5.73
N THR A 299 19.68 -9.29 -5.55
CA THR A 299 20.67 -9.41 -4.47
C THR A 299 20.38 -8.45 -3.31
N ILE A 300 19.44 -7.53 -3.50
CA ILE A 300 18.96 -6.60 -2.48
C ILE A 300 17.53 -7.02 -2.11
N PRO A 301 17.26 -7.33 -0.83
CA PRO A 301 15.96 -7.83 -0.42
C PRO A 301 14.89 -6.74 -0.39
N LYS A 302 13.65 -7.17 -0.60
CA LYS A 302 12.44 -6.44 -0.18
C LYS A 302 11.72 -7.27 0.89
N ALA A 303 10.90 -6.63 1.71
CA ALA A 303 9.99 -7.37 2.58
C ALA A 303 9.07 -8.27 1.73
N GLY A 304 8.78 -9.47 2.23
CA GLY A 304 8.05 -10.49 1.49
C GLY A 304 8.92 -11.38 0.60
N ALA A 305 10.17 -11.04 0.37
CA ALA A 305 11.03 -11.87 -0.45
C ALA A 305 11.20 -13.28 0.13
N VAL A 306 11.21 -14.27 -0.74
CA VAL A 306 11.82 -15.58 -0.43
C VAL A 306 13.31 -15.45 -0.66
N PHE A 307 14.13 -15.95 0.24
CA PHE A 307 15.57 -16.03 0.04
C PHE A 307 16.04 -17.47 -0.07
N SER A 308 17.11 -17.70 -0.86
CA SER A 308 17.88 -18.93 -0.91
C SER A 308 19.33 -18.67 -0.58
N GLY A 309 19.89 -19.45 0.37
CA GLY A 309 21.31 -19.45 0.70
C GLY A 309 22.09 -20.29 -0.32
N ILE A 310 23.06 -19.67 -1.01
CA ILE A 310 23.79 -20.31 -2.12
C ILE A 310 24.80 -21.34 -1.61
N GLY A 311 25.58 -20.99 -0.59
CA GLY A 311 26.59 -21.87 0.02
C GLY A 311 26.05 -22.74 1.15
N LYS A 312 24.84 -22.47 1.60
CA LYS A 312 24.10 -23.27 2.59
C LYS A 312 22.76 -23.63 2.00
N ASN A 313 22.39 -24.90 2.09
CA ASN A 313 21.09 -25.37 1.65
C ASN A 313 19.99 -24.87 2.60
N HIS A 314 19.60 -23.58 2.46
CA HIS A 314 18.66 -22.94 3.37
C HIS A 314 17.75 -21.96 2.63
N VAL A 315 16.53 -21.81 3.16
CA VAL A 315 15.48 -20.94 2.61
C VAL A 315 14.63 -20.35 3.74
N GLY A 316 14.09 -19.19 3.52
CA GLY A 316 13.14 -18.55 4.43
C GLY A 316 12.52 -17.31 3.80
N ILE A 317 11.83 -16.52 4.62
CA ILE A 317 11.08 -15.32 4.21
C ILE A 317 11.68 -14.08 4.86
N VAL A 318 11.82 -13.00 4.10
CA VAL A 318 12.18 -11.68 4.61
C VAL A 318 10.93 -10.96 5.09
N LEU A 319 10.84 -10.65 6.38
CA LEU A 319 9.71 -9.91 6.94
C LEU A 319 9.90 -8.40 6.88
N LYS A 320 11.14 -7.95 7.09
CA LYS A 320 11.45 -6.52 7.17
C LYS A 320 12.84 -6.24 6.61
N VAL A 321 12.97 -5.09 5.96
CA VAL A 321 14.24 -4.50 5.57
C VAL A 321 14.30 -3.09 6.16
N ASP A 322 15.39 -2.79 6.90
CA ASP A 322 15.63 -1.51 7.56
C ASP A 322 17.10 -1.12 7.33
N GLY A 323 17.33 -0.34 6.27
CA GLY A 323 18.69 -0.06 5.81
C GLY A 323 19.45 -1.34 5.46
N ASN A 324 20.56 -1.60 6.15
CA ASN A 324 21.33 -2.84 5.99
C ASN A 324 20.86 -3.99 6.90
N ASN A 325 19.77 -3.80 7.68
CA ASN A 325 19.22 -4.86 8.52
C ASN A 325 18.07 -5.56 7.82
N ILE A 326 18.04 -6.88 7.94
CA ILE A 326 16.95 -7.73 7.47
C ILE A 326 16.39 -8.51 8.66
N THR A 327 15.07 -8.56 8.78
CA THR A 327 14.37 -9.47 9.70
C THR A 327 13.81 -10.61 8.87
N ILE A 328 14.16 -11.82 9.21
CA ILE A 328 13.79 -13.03 8.48
C ILE A 328 13.02 -14.00 9.37
N GLN A 329 12.21 -14.84 8.72
CA GLN A 329 11.64 -16.05 9.32
C GLN A 329 12.12 -17.28 8.58
N ASP A 330 12.60 -18.25 9.32
CA ASP A 330 13.07 -19.54 8.82
C ASP A 330 12.88 -20.64 9.87
N GLY A 331 13.00 -21.88 9.45
CA GLY A 331 12.88 -23.08 10.30
C GLY A 331 14.08 -23.98 10.19
N ASN A 332 14.00 -25.14 10.85
CA ASN A 332 15.04 -26.18 10.90
C ASN A 332 16.26 -25.77 11.73
N TYR A 333 16.02 -25.34 12.94
CA TYR A 333 17.09 -24.93 13.87
C TYR A 333 17.75 -26.12 14.55
N ASP A 334 17.03 -27.23 14.74
CA ASP A 334 17.56 -28.46 15.33
C ASP A 334 18.23 -29.39 14.28
N GLY A 335 18.03 -29.11 12.97
CA GLY A 335 18.64 -29.86 11.87
C GLY A 335 18.02 -31.22 11.60
N ILE A 336 16.89 -31.55 12.19
CA ILE A 336 16.19 -32.83 12.05
C ILE A 336 14.80 -32.70 11.45
N THR A 337 14.30 -33.84 10.94
CA THR A 337 12.89 -33.92 10.51
C THR A 337 12.03 -34.28 11.71
N ASN A 338 11.01 -33.48 11.95
CA ASN A 338 10.17 -33.55 13.13
C ASN A 338 8.77 -34.15 12.85
N THR A 339 8.00 -34.35 13.93
CA THR A 339 6.53 -34.42 13.81
C THR A 339 5.97 -33.03 13.52
N PHE A 340 4.73 -32.95 13.04
CA PHE A 340 4.09 -31.66 12.85
C PHE A 340 4.03 -30.82 14.15
N GLU A 341 3.75 -31.49 15.30
CA GLU A 341 3.68 -30.83 16.60
C GLU A 341 5.02 -30.24 17.07
N ASP A 342 6.14 -30.91 16.77
CA ASP A 342 7.47 -30.40 17.09
C ASP A 342 7.89 -29.32 16.10
N ALA A 343 7.61 -29.52 14.81
CA ALA A 343 7.92 -28.58 13.75
C ALA A 343 7.28 -27.18 13.97
N LYS A 344 6.10 -27.14 14.62
CA LYS A 344 5.48 -25.86 15.03
C LYS A 344 6.32 -25.02 16.00
N LYS A 345 7.34 -25.59 16.61
CA LYS A 345 8.22 -24.93 17.57
C LYS A 345 9.63 -24.67 17.00
N ASP A 346 9.98 -25.30 15.87
CA ASP A 346 11.30 -25.24 15.26
C ASP A 346 11.39 -24.19 14.16
N TRP A 347 11.04 -22.96 14.50
CA TRP A 347 11.19 -21.79 13.65
C TRP A 347 11.52 -20.55 14.48
N GLN A 348 12.09 -19.54 13.83
CA GLN A 348 12.47 -18.29 14.53
C GLN A 348 12.26 -17.07 13.62
N THR A 349 12.17 -15.92 14.28
CA THR A 349 12.29 -14.60 13.66
C THR A 349 13.59 -13.96 14.18
N ASN A 350 14.50 -13.65 13.26
CA ASN A 350 15.79 -13.04 13.62
C ASN A 350 16.08 -11.83 12.76
N THR A 351 16.79 -10.86 13.35
CA THR A 351 17.29 -9.69 12.64
C THR A 351 18.81 -9.77 12.52
N TYR A 352 19.31 -9.59 11.30
CA TYR A 352 20.74 -9.61 10.97
C TYR A 352 21.07 -8.42 10.08
N THR A 353 22.35 -8.01 10.04
CA THR A 353 22.80 -7.19 8.91
C THR A 353 22.86 -8.06 7.66
N LEU A 354 22.47 -7.50 6.52
CA LEU A 354 22.46 -8.22 5.23
C LEU A 354 23.85 -8.78 4.90
N ASP A 355 24.90 -8.02 5.17
CA ASP A 355 26.28 -8.45 4.90
C ASP A 355 26.69 -9.66 5.76
N TYR A 356 26.35 -9.62 7.06
CA TYR A 356 26.60 -10.77 7.95
C TYR A 356 25.85 -12.00 7.47
N TYR A 357 24.55 -11.84 7.15
CA TYR A 357 23.73 -12.98 6.76
C TYR A 357 24.16 -13.55 5.40
N ARG A 358 24.56 -12.67 4.46
CA ARG A 358 25.13 -13.07 3.17
C ARG A 358 26.42 -13.90 3.34
N ALA A 359 27.31 -13.44 4.20
CA ALA A 359 28.54 -14.18 4.52
C ALA A 359 28.26 -15.54 5.19
N ARG A 360 27.31 -15.56 6.15
CA ARG A 360 26.87 -16.78 6.84
C ARG A 360 26.28 -17.83 5.89
N MET A 361 25.54 -17.40 4.86
CA MET A 361 24.90 -18.25 3.86
C MET A 361 25.83 -18.63 2.69
N GLY A 362 27.06 -18.13 2.65
CA GLY A 362 27.97 -18.33 1.51
C GLY A 362 27.43 -17.72 0.22
N GLY A 363 26.73 -16.61 0.32
CA GLY A 363 25.94 -15.97 -0.72
C GLY A 363 24.44 -16.16 -0.51
N ILE A 364 23.66 -15.19 -0.97
CA ILE A 364 22.21 -15.19 -0.83
C ILE A 364 21.58 -14.53 -2.06
N VAL A 365 20.46 -15.07 -2.49
CA VAL A 365 19.62 -14.51 -3.57
C VAL A 365 18.19 -14.42 -3.10
N PHE A 366 17.47 -13.45 -3.63
CA PHE A 366 16.10 -13.17 -3.27
C PHE A 366 15.18 -13.25 -4.49
N ALA A 367 13.96 -13.75 -4.29
CA ALA A 367 12.82 -13.49 -5.15
C ALA A 367 11.99 -12.41 -4.47
N ASN A 368 12.15 -11.18 -4.92
CA ASN A 368 11.41 -10.02 -4.42
C ASN A 368 10.03 -9.95 -5.05
N PRO A 369 8.98 -9.60 -4.31
CA PRO A 369 7.72 -9.19 -4.91
C PRO A 369 7.93 -7.92 -5.78
N LYS A 370 7.26 -7.92 -6.96
CA LYS A 370 7.30 -6.80 -7.92
C LYS A 370 6.43 -5.65 -7.48
#